data_f8965391010eb13bbcb1e29b600390da
#
_entry.id   f8965391010eb13bbcb1e29b600390da
#
_cell.length_a   1.000
_cell.length_b   1.000
_cell.length_c   1.000
_cell.angle_alpha   90.00
_cell.angle_beta   90.00
_cell.angle_gamma   90.00
#
_symmetry.space_group_name_H-M   'P 1'
#
loop_
_entity.id
_entity.type
_entity.pdbx_description
1 polymer ?
#
loop_
_entity_poly.entity_id
_entity_poly.type
_entity_poly.pdbx_seq_one_letter_code
_entity_poly.pdbx_strand_id
1 'polypeptide(L)'
;MQQSKIKTNVLIIGKSGVGKSSLLNYIFGKELEKTGAGKPISEGINTHDYEYDDEFVISISDTEGLEPGKAEQWKKLILNEVKSHDEKEICEWFNTIIYCFSANSGKVEDFEINIIKELLQEKNQVTVVITNCDNENDSSDAGKSKRKTIKAMIDRITEKTGIAAADVVPVCSVKKILLNGKEVAPTGKEKIITLIIENLWKTFREKIPFKLYQYENNEYYGYATRISKVIKETSFLFHKIKKVFDVGNRVSNFLQDYDESVRNDVDSLIQESSEYYHRLSKKYLNISWKYYYDDPHMPQISLEYINKVNADVDNIIEALHKSNKKIYNLFIKEDVSKEVIKNLLFAIMENVKRSKEIRKTLDGIANKQIVEIHDRHINALRKVKENIEATNIEKCYTKQLELKKGDSL
;
A
#
# COMPACT_ATOMS: atom_id res chain seq x y z
N MET A 1 -1.95 -31.95 -13.97
CA MET A 1 -2.02 -30.48 -14.10
C MET A 1 -0.63 -29.95 -13.86
N GLN A 2 -0.03 -29.30 -14.85
CA GLN A 2 1.25 -28.60 -14.65
C GLN A 2 1.01 -27.48 -13.64
N GLN A 3 1.70 -27.53 -12.51
CA GLN A 3 1.64 -26.46 -11.52
C GLN A 3 2.21 -25.20 -12.17
N SER A 4 1.45 -24.11 -12.22
CA SER A 4 1.93 -22.83 -12.79
C SER A 4 3.18 -22.39 -12.03
N LYS A 5 4.21 -21.98 -12.76
CA LYS A 5 5.46 -21.45 -12.17
C LYS A 5 5.14 -20.26 -11.28
N ILE A 6 5.86 -20.12 -10.17
CA ILE A 6 5.74 -18.97 -9.29
C ILE A 6 6.50 -17.80 -9.90
N LYS A 7 5.88 -16.62 -9.92
CA LYS A 7 6.42 -15.44 -10.58
C LYS A 7 6.79 -14.36 -9.55
N THR A 8 7.97 -13.76 -9.67
CA THR A 8 8.31 -12.50 -9.00
C THR A 8 8.50 -11.40 -10.03
N ASN A 9 7.97 -10.22 -9.75
CA ASN A 9 8.03 -9.10 -10.68
C ASN A 9 9.07 -8.08 -10.25
N VAL A 10 9.86 -7.64 -11.22
CA VAL A 10 10.92 -6.66 -11.07
C VAL A 10 10.66 -5.49 -12.01
N LEU A 11 10.66 -4.27 -11.50
CA LEU A 11 10.60 -3.05 -12.29
C LEU A 11 12.00 -2.45 -12.38
N ILE A 12 12.49 -2.14 -13.60
CA ILE A 12 13.76 -1.45 -13.79
C ILE A 12 13.51 -0.04 -14.31
N ILE A 13 14.06 0.94 -13.60
CA ILE A 13 13.91 2.37 -13.88
C ILE A 13 15.27 3.08 -13.86
N GLY A 14 15.35 4.22 -14.50
CA GLY A 14 16.55 5.05 -14.55
C GLY A 14 16.61 5.87 -15.83
N LYS A 15 17.49 6.87 -15.87
CA LYS A 15 17.65 7.76 -17.04
C LYS A 15 17.99 7.01 -18.32
N SER A 16 17.72 7.65 -19.46
CA SER A 16 18.21 7.16 -20.76
C SER A 16 19.73 7.07 -20.75
N GLY A 17 20.27 5.99 -21.33
CA GLY A 17 21.70 5.79 -21.45
C GLY A 17 22.45 5.39 -20.17
N VAL A 18 21.77 5.17 -19.03
CA VAL A 18 22.46 4.69 -17.80
C VAL A 18 22.88 3.22 -17.86
N GLY A 19 22.49 2.47 -18.88
CA GLY A 19 22.92 1.09 -19.08
C GLY A 19 21.90 0.04 -18.61
N LYS A 20 20.59 0.36 -18.53
CA LYS A 20 19.53 -0.60 -18.17
C LYS A 20 19.52 -1.84 -19.08
N SER A 21 19.45 -1.67 -20.40
CA SER A 21 19.44 -2.78 -21.36
C SER A 21 20.72 -3.63 -21.27
N SER A 22 21.88 -3.01 -21.07
CA SER A 22 23.14 -3.75 -20.86
C SER A 22 23.11 -4.55 -19.55
N LEU A 23 22.50 -4.01 -18.51
CA LEU A 23 22.28 -4.69 -17.23
C LEU A 23 21.36 -5.90 -17.40
N LEU A 24 20.24 -5.72 -18.10
CA LEU A 24 19.29 -6.79 -18.41
C LEU A 24 19.96 -7.93 -19.16
N ASN A 25 20.68 -7.60 -20.23
CA ASN A 25 21.42 -8.61 -21.02
C ASN A 25 22.47 -9.35 -20.19
N TYR A 26 23.12 -8.65 -19.27
CA TYR A 26 24.12 -9.27 -18.39
C TYR A 26 23.49 -10.21 -17.37
N ILE A 27 22.39 -9.79 -16.74
CA ILE A 27 21.75 -10.59 -15.69
C ILE A 27 21.00 -11.78 -16.29
N PHE A 28 20.27 -11.58 -17.40
CA PHE A 28 19.30 -12.53 -17.92
C PHE A 28 19.68 -13.16 -19.27
N GLY A 29 20.75 -12.68 -19.92
CA GLY A 29 21.27 -13.21 -21.20
C GLY A 29 20.81 -12.41 -22.42
N LYS A 30 21.56 -12.55 -23.52
CA LYS A 30 21.33 -11.78 -24.75
C LYS A 30 20.02 -12.10 -25.50
N GLU A 31 19.30 -13.13 -25.13
CA GLU A 31 18.07 -13.53 -25.81
C GLU A 31 16.88 -12.62 -25.52
N LEU A 32 16.92 -11.84 -24.43
CA LEU A 32 15.82 -10.94 -24.05
C LEU A 32 15.58 -9.82 -25.07
N GLU A 33 16.61 -9.28 -25.70
CA GLU A 33 16.45 -8.25 -26.76
C GLU A 33 15.94 -8.80 -28.10
N LYS A 34 16.13 -10.08 -28.37
CA LYS A 34 15.79 -10.70 -29.68
C LYS A 34 14.37 -11.26 -29.73
N THR A 35 13.76 -11.55 -28.61
CA THR A 35 12.50 -12.34 -28.62
C THR A 35 11.26 -11.51 -28.89
N GLY A 36 11.28 -10.17 -28.87
CA GLY A 36 10.14 -9.33 -29.24
C GLY A 36 8.80 -9.73 -28.56
N ALA A 37 8.87 -10.63 -27.60
CA ALA A 37 7.73 -11.28 -26.97
C ALA A 37 7.17 -10.49 -25.78
N GLY A 38 7.79 -9.36 -25.45
CA GLY A 38 7.27 -8.44 -24.44
C GLY A 38 6.04 -7.74 -24.98
N LYS A 39 4.87 -8.01 -24.39
CA LYS A 39 3.70 -7.15 -24.64
C LYS A 39 3.90 -5.87 -23.85
N PRO A 40 3.75 -4.66 -24.46
CA PRO A 40 3.72 -3.44 -23.68
C PRO A 40 2.57 -3.52 -22.69
N ILE A 41 2.88 -3.40 -21.40
CA ILE A 41 1.86 -3.37 -20.32
C ILE A 41 1.24 -2.00 -20.26
N SER A 42 2.03 -0.96 -20.48
CA SER A 42 1.62 0.43 -20.69
C SER A 42 2.54 1.08 -21.72
N GLU A 43 2.18 2.24 -22.26
CA GLU A 43 3.08 2.96 -23.17
C GLU A 43 4.45 3.19 -22.50
N GLY A 44 5.51 2.63 -23.10
CA GLY A 44 6.89 2.77 -22.63
C GLY A 44 7.37 1.75 -21.59
N ILE A 45 6.62 0.67 -21.32
CA ILE A 45 7.07 -0.43 -20.44
C ILE A 45 7.01 -1.76 -21.17
N ASN A 46 8.17 -2.44 -21.28
CA ASN A 46 8.31 -3.75 -21.88
C ASN A 46 8.58 -4.79 -20.79
N THR A 47 7.88 -5.93 -20.84
CA THR A 47 8.05 -7.02 -19.87
C THR A 47 8.65 -8.25 -20.51
N HIS A 48 9.63 -8.85 -19.83
CA HIS A 48 10.33 -10.05 -20.20
C HIS A 48 10.34 -11.04 -19.06
N ASP A 49 10.06 -12.32 -19.34
CA ASP A 49 10.11 -13.38 -18.35
C ASP A 49 11.43 -14.16 -18.47
N TYR A 50 12.11 -14.32 -17.33
CA TYR A 50 13.32 -15.10 -17.19
C TYR A 50 13.04 -16.32 -16.31
N GLU A 51 13.21 -17.52 -16.87
CA GLU A 51 13.11 -18.76 -16.10
C GLU A 51 14.34 -18.91 -15.22
N TYR A 52 14.15 -18.74 -13.91
CA TYR A 52 15.21 -18.87 -12.93
C TYR A 52 15.51 -20.34 -12.64
N ASP A 53 14.47 -21.15 -12.48
CA ASP A 53 14.48 -22.60 -12.37
C ASP A 53 13.15 -23.18 -12.87
N ASP A 54 12.94 -24.50 -12.66
CA ASP A 54 11.74 -25.19 -13.13
C ASP A 54 10.45 -24.72 -12.45
N GLU A 55 10.54 -24.11 -11.26
CA GLU A 55 9.40 -23.68 -10.46
C GLU A 55 9.26 -22.16 -10.38
N PHE A 56 10.30 -21.37 -10.74
CA PHE A 56 10.37 -19.94 -10.46
C PHE A 56 10.75 -19.10 -11.68
N VAL A 57 9.99 -18.04 -11.90
CA VAL A 57 10.19 -17.07 -12.99
C VAL A 57 10.39 -15.67 -12.43
N ILE A 58 11.40 -14.96 -12.92
CA ILE A 58 11.59 -13.53 -12.67
C ILE A 58 11.05 -12.78 -13.88
N SER A 59 9.98 -12.03 -13.68
CA SER A 59 9.38 -11.16 -14.69
C SER A 59 9.90 -9.75 -14.55
N ILE A 60 10.44 -9.21 -15.63
CA ILE A 60 11.14 -7.93 -15.61
C ILE A 60 10.42 -6.96 -16.51
N SER A 61 9.98 -5.86 -15.94
CA SER A 61 9.42 -4.71 -16.65
C SER A 61 10.48 -3.62 -16.76
N ASP A 62 10.92 -3.31 -17.99
CA ASP A 62 11.86 -2.22 -18.28
C ASP A 62 11.10 -1.00 -18.77
N THR A 63 11.40 0.16 -18.19
CA THR A 63 10.86 1.43 -18.63
C THR A 63 11.73 2.07 -19.69
N GLU A 64 11.13 2.76 -20.65
CA GLU A 64 11.88 3.70 -21.50
C GLU A 64 12.65 4.70 -20.62
N GLY A 65 13.87 5.04 -21.01
CA GLY A 65 14.75 5.87 -20.21
C GLY A 65 14.17 7.27 -19.93
N LEU A 66 14.34 7.72 -18.69
CA LEU A 66 13.93 9.05 -18.26
C LEU A 66 14.64 10.15 -19.09
N GLU A 67 13.89 10.98 -19.79
CA GLU A 67 14.44 12.10 -20.51
C GLU A 67 14.62 13.34 -19.63
N PRO A 68 15.71 14.09 -19.75
CA PRO A 68 15.86 15.37 -19.09
C PRO A 68 14.70 16.33 -19.42
N GLY A 69 14.16 17.00 -18.41
CA GLY A 69 13.06 17.96 -18.58
C GLY A 69 11.64 17.40 -18.38
N LYS A 70 11.48 16.09 -18.26
CA LYS A 70 10.17 15.44 -18.00
C LYS A 70 10.07 14.77 -16.62
N ALA A 71 10.89 15.21 -15.66
CA ALA A 71 11.03 14.55 -14.36
C ALA A 71 9.69 14.32 -13.62
N GLU A 72 8.81 15.32 -13.57
CA GLU A 72 7.51 15.20 -12.90
C GLU A 72 6.54 14.26 -13.63
N GLN A 73 6.58 14.23 -14.97
CA GLN A 73 5.75 13.31 -15.75
C GLN A 73 6.20 11.87 -15.52
N TRP A 74 7.50 11.63 -15.53
CA TRP A 74 8.10 10.32 -15.28
C TRP A 74 7.84 9.84 -13.85
N LYS A 75 7.99 10.72 -12.86
CA LYS A 75 7.64 10.42 -11.49
C LYS A 75 6.21 9.91 -11.37
N LYS A 76 5.24 10.65 -11.94
CA LYS A 76 3.84 10.24 -11.94
C LYS A 76 3.62 8.91 -12.66
N LEU A 77 4.27 8.69 -13.80
CA LEU A 77 4.15 7.44 -14.55
C LEU A 77 4.64 6.25 -13.74
N ILE A 78 5.83 6.35 -13.14
CA ILE A 78 6.41 5.27 -12.32
C ILE A 78 5.53 4.98 -11.10
N LEU A 79 5.12 6.00 -10.36
CA LEU A 79 4.30 5.83 -9.16
C LEU A 79 2.92 5.28 -9.48
N ASN A 80 2.30 5.72 -10.58
CA ASN A 80 1.02 5.19 -11.03
C ASN A 80 1.15 3.74 -11.48
N GLU A 81 2.21 3.38 -12.18
CA GLU A 81 2.47 2.00 -12.59
C GLU A 81 2.62 1.07 -11.38
N VAL A 82 3.46 1.44 -10.42
CA VAL A 82 3.63 0.67 -9.19
C VAL A 82 2.30 0.56 -8.45
N LYS A 83 1.56 1.65 -8.32
CA LYS A 83 0.25 1.66 -7.67
C LYS A 83 -0.76 0.77 -8.39
N SER A 84 -0.81 0.81 -9.72
CA SER A 84 -1.73 -0.02 -10.50
C SER A 84 -1.44 -1.52 -10.35
N HIS A 85 -0.18 -1.90 -10.13
CA HIS A 85 0.21 -3.27 -9.79
C HIS A 85 -0.17 -3.64 -8.36
N ASP A 86 -0.04 -2.72 -7.42
CA ASP A 86 -0.43 -2.92 -6.02
C ASP A 86 -1.96 -3.06 -5.81
N GLU A 87 -2.76 -2.66 -6.80
CA GLU A 87 -4.22 -2.83 -6.82
C GLU A 87 -4.67 -4.16 -7.46
N LYS A 88 -3.72 -4.98 -7.97
CA LYS A 88 -3.98 -6.31 -8.53
C LYS A 88 -3.65 -7.40 -7.51
N GLU A 89 -3.74 -8.67 -7.98
CA GLU A 89 -3.33 -9.82 -7.18
C GLU A 89 -1.86 -9.73 -6.77
N ILE A 90 -1.51 -10.29 -5.61
CA ILE A 90 -0.13 -10.27 -5.05
C ILE A 90 0.92 -10.80 -6.02
N CYS A 91 0.58 -11.80 -6.82
CA CYS A 91 1.49 -12.36 -7.83
C CYS A 91 1.86 -11.36 -8.95
N GLU A 92 1.12 -10.24 -9.06
CA GLU A 92 1.41 -9.16 -10.01
C GLU A 92 2.15 -7.98 -9.39
N TRP A 93 2.31 -7.92 -8.05
CA TRP A 93 3.03 -6.84 -7.40
C TRP A 93 4.49 -6.79 -7.79
N PHE A 94 5.06 -5.58 -7.91
CA PHE A 94 6.51 -5.44 -8.01
C PHE A 94 7.15 -5.73 -6.66
N ASN A 95 7.87 -6.87 -6.60
CA ASN A 95 8.60 -7.29 -5.39
C ASN A 95 9.96 -6.59 -5.28
N THR A 96 10.52 -6.16 -6.40
CA THR A 96 11.78 -5.41 -6.45
C THR A 96 11.69 -4.29 -7.46
N ILE A 97 12.12 -3.10 -7.09
CA ILE A 97 12.30 -1.99 -8.00
C ILE A 97 13.81 -1.70 -8.09
N ILE A 98 14.40 -1.89 -9.26
CA ILE A 98 15.80 -1.59 -9.51
C ILE A 98 15.91 -0.18 -10.06
N TYR A 99 16.56 0.71 -9.30
CA TYR A 99 16.86 2.06 -9.76
C TYR A 99 18.30 2.14 -10.26
N CYS A 100 18.48 2.44 -11.55
CA CYS A 100 19.77 2.46 -12.21
C CYS A 100 20.37 3.87 -12.28
N PHE A 101 21.61 4.02 -11.79
CA PHE A 101 22.49 5.17 -12.00
C PHE A 101 23.70 4.74 -12.84
N SER A 102 24.35 5.70 -13.49
CA SER A 102 25.62 5.44 -14.19
C SER A 102 26.80 6.07 -13.46
N ALA A 103 27.83 5.29 -13.14
CA ALA A 103 29.07 5.79 -12.59
C ALA A 103 29.80 6.77 -13.53
N ASN A 104 29.47 6.72 -14.86
CA ASN A 104 30.04 7.67 -15.82
C ASN A 104 29.45 9.09 -15.69
N SER A 105 28.20 9.21 -15.25
CA SER A 105 27.61 10.52 -14.98
C SER A 105 28.18 11.16 -13.71
N GLY A 106 28.59 10.34 -12.75
CA GLY A 106 29.11 10.77 -11.45
C GLY A 106 28.13 11.62 -10.63
N LYS A 107 26.85 11.66 -11.03
CA LYS A 107 25.82 12.53 -10.43
C LYS A 107 24.61 11.72 -10.03
N VAL A 108 24.05 12.09 -8.88
CA VAL A 108 22.76 11.64 -8.37
C VAL A 108 21.91 12.90 -8.17
N GLU A 109 20.83 13.05 -8.91
CA GLU A 109 20.00 14.25 -8.89
C GLU A 109 18.89 14.15 -7.83
N ASP A 110 18.44 15.30 -7.33
CA ASP A 110 17.45 15.33 -6.23
C ASP A 110 16.09 14.78 -6.66
N PHE A 111 15.67 14.93 -7.92
CA PHE A 111 14.42 14.35 -8.39
C PHE A 111 14.45 12.82 -8.40
N GLU A 112 15.62 12.20 -8.70
CA GLU A 112 15.81 10.74 -8.64
C GLU A 112 15.72 10.24 -7.18
N ILE A 113 16.35 10.97 -6.26
CA ILE A 113 16.22 10.71 -4.82
C ILE A 113 14.75 10.80 -4.36
N ASN A 114 14.00 11.80 -4.84
CA ASN A 114 12.59 11.95 -4.49
C ASN A 114 11.74 10.80 -4.99
N ILE A 115 11.96 10.30 -6.21
CA ILE A 115 11.27 9.11 -6.72
C ILE A 115 11.54 7.91 -5.80
N ILE A 116 12.81 7.66 -5.46
CA ILE A 116 13.19 6.56 -4.57
C ILE A 116 12.51 6.69 -3.20
N LYS A 117 12.49 7.89 -2.61
CA LYS A 117 11.84 8.14 -1.32
C LYS A 117 10.35 7.83 -1.35
N GLU A 118 9.63 8.25 -2.38
CA GLU A 118 8.20 7.98 -2.50
C GLU A 118 7.91 6.49 -2.67
N LEU A 119 8.74 5.76 -3.44
CA LEU A 119 8.65 4.31 -3.54
C LEU A 119 8.86 3.63 -2.18
N LEU A 120 9.83 4.09 -1.39
CA LEU A 120 10.12 3.54 -0.05
C LEU A 120 9.02 3.87 0.96
N GLN A 121 8.35 5.02 0.85
CA GLN A 121 7.21 5.38 1.73
C GLN A 121 6.06 4.38 1.61
N GLU A 122 5.82 3.86 0.40
CA GLU A 122 4.83 2.81 0.12
C GLU A 122 5.36 1.38 0.41
N LYS A 123 6.48 1.25 1.13
CA LYS A 123 7.12 -0.03 1.47
C LYS A 123 7.54 -0.88 0.26
N ASN A 124 7.75 -0.24 -0.89
CA ASN A 124 8.37 -0.92 -2.01
C ASN A 124 9.83 -1.24 -1.71
N GLN A 125 10.29 -2.42 -2.14
CA GLN A 125 11.69 -2.83 -2.00
C GLN A 125 12.50 -2.28 -3.15
N VAL A 126 13.36 -1.30 -2.87
CA VAL A 126 14.19 -0.63 -3.87
C VAL A 126 15.65 -1.08 -3.75
N THR A 127 16.18 -1.62 -4.84
CA THR A 127 17.60 -1.92 -5.02
C THR A 127 18.20 -0.89 -5.95
N VAL A 128 19.27 -0.23 -5.54
CA VAL A 128 19.97 0.73 -6.40
C VAL A 128 21.11 0.03 -7.11
N VAL A 129 21.21 0.21 -8.42
CA VAL A 129 22.30 -0.32 -9.23
C VAL A 129 23.11 0.85 -9.82
N ILE A 130 24.42 0.86 -9.56
CA ILE A 130 25.36 1.78 -10.20
C ILE A 130 26.06 1.00 -11.31
N THR A 131 25.73 1.32 -12.56
CA THR A 131 26.31 0.68 -13.75
C THR A 131 27.65 1.32 -14.14
N ASN A 132 28.33 0.73 -15.12
CA ASN A 132 29.62 1.21 -15.64
C ASN A 132 30.74 1.29 -14.57
N CYS A 133 30.77 0.33 -13.64
CA CYS A 133 31.80 0.24 -12.58
C CYS A 133 33.01 -0.59 -13.03
N ASP A 134 33.45 -0.40 -14.27
CA ASP A 134 34.46 -1.21 -14.96
C ASP A 134 35.90 -1.06 -14.43
N ASN A 135 36.21 0.00 -13.70
CA ASN A 135 37.56 0.28 -13.23
C ASN A 135 37.73 0.14 -11.70
N GLU A 136 36.83 -0.58 -11.05
CA GLU A 136 36.85 -0.69 -9.59
C GLU A 136 38.15 -1.31 -9.04
N ASN A 137 38.74 -2.24 -9.81
CA ASN A 137 39.98 -2.94 -9.45
C ASN A 137 41.23 -2.38 -10.17
N ASP A 138 41.13 -1.24 -10.86
CA ASP A 138 42.26 -0.60 -11.53
C ASP A 138 43.08 0.23 -10.53
N SER A 139 44.37 -0.05 -10.46
CA SER A 139 45.33 0.69 -9.59
C SER A 139 45.74 2.04 -10.15
N SER A 140 45.36 2.38 -11.39
CA SER A 140 45.65 3.67 -12.03
C SER A 140 44.93 4.82 -11.30
N ASP A 141 45.36 6.04 -11.56
CA ASP A 141 44.71 7.23 -11.01
C ASP A 141 43.27 7.39 -11.54
N ALA A 142 43.00 6.94 -12.76
CA ALA A 142 41.65 6.87 -13.30
C ALA A 142 40.78 5.89 -12.49
N GLY A 143 41.28 4.71 -12.13
CA GLY A 143 40.59 3.76 -11.28
C GLY A 143 40.34 4.29 -9.86
N LYS A 144 41.33 4.95 -9.28
CA LYS A 144 41.19 5.61 -7.96
C LYS A 144 40.10 6.70 -8.00
N SER A 145 40.08 7.53 -9.03
CA SER A 145 39.08 8.57 -9.23
C SER A 145 37.70 7.98 -9.38
N LYS A 146 37.55 6.91 -10.17
CA LYS A 146 36.28 6.20 -10.37
C LYS A 146 35.72 5.59 -9.07
N ARG A 147 36.58 4.94 -8.26
CA ARG A 147 36.19 4.43 -6.92
C ARG A 147 35.70 5.54 -6.00
N LYS A 148 36.38 6.70 -5.99
CA LYS A 148 35.95 7.85 -5.21
C LYS A 148 34.57 8.35 -5.65
N THR A 149 34.32 8.41 -6.95
CA THR A 149 33.04 8.81 -7.51
C THR A 149 31.93 7.82 -7.12
N ILE A 150 32.15 6.51 -7.29
CA ILE A 150 31.19 5.47 -6.91
C ILE A 150 30.87 5.57 -5.41
N LYS A 151 31.90 5.69 -4.56
CA LYS A 151 31.71 5.84 -3.12
C LYS A 151 30.88 7.08 -2.79
N ALA A 152 31.17 8.23 -3.38
CA ALA A 152 30.41 9.46 -3.15
C ALA A 152 28.94 9.33 -3.59
N MET A 153 28.67 8.59 -4.68
CA MET A 153 27.31 8.29 -5.11
C MET A 153 26.59 7.39 -4.10
N ILE A 154 27.24 6.33 -3.61
CA ILE A 154 26.68 5.43 -2.59
C ILE A 154 26.36 6.23 -1.32
N ASP A 155 27.34 7.00 -0.81
CA ASP A 155 27.16 7.80 0.40
C ASP A 155 25.99 8.79 0.26
N ARG A 156 25.86 9.48 -0.88
CA ARG A 156 24.74 10.39 -1.15
C ARG A 156 23.39 9.67 -1.20
N ILE A 157 23.33 8.51 -1.86
CA ILE A 157 22.09 7.73 -1.99
C ILE A 157 21.65 7.24 -0.60
N THR A 158 22.54 6.61 0.15
CA THR A 158 22.24 6.07 1.48
C THR A 158 21.86 7.17 2.46
N GLU A 159 22.59 8.27 2.49
CA GLU A 159 22.29 9.43 3.36
C GLU A 159 20.91 10.04 3.04
N LYS A 160 20.61 10.22 1.75
CA LYS A 160 19.39 10.92 1.34
C LYS A 160 18.13 10.05 1.34
N THR A 161 18.25 8.75 1.12
CA THR A 161 17.09 7.84 0.98
C THR A 161 16.89 6.93 2.18
N GLY A 162 17.91 6.68 2.98
CA GLY A 162 17.90 5.69 4.06
C GLY A 162 18.08 4.24 3.58
N ILE A 163 18.29 4.01 2.28
CA ILE A 163 18.60 2.67 1.75
C ILE A 163 19.91 2.18 2.37
N ALA A 164 19.94 0.91 2.78
CA ALA A 164 21.16 0.29 3.28
C ALA A 164 22.23 0.22 2.17
N ALA A 165 23.50 0.46 2.53
CA ALA A 165 24.60 0.37 1.57
C ALA A 165 24.69 -1.01 0.89
N ALA A 166 24.24 -2.07 1.55
CA ALA A 166 24.16 -3.43 1.00
C ALA A 166 23.16 -3.58 -0.16
N ASP A 167 22.16 -2.69 -0.23
CA ASP A 167 21.14 -2.66 -1.29
C ASP A 167 21.54 -1.73 -2.44
N VAL A 168 22.76 -1.13 -2.39
CA VAL A 168 23.37 -0.36 -3.49
C VAL A 168 24.48 -1.20 -4.11
N VAL A 169 24.27 -1.63 -5.36
CA VAL A 169 25.14 -2.59 -6.04
C VAL A 169 25.92 -1.95 -7.19
N PRO A 170 27.25 -1.79 -7.07
CA PRO A 170 28.10 -1.46 -8.21
C PRO A 170 28.17 -2.63 -9.19
N VAL A 171 27.99 -2.35 -10.50
CA VAL A 171 27.93 -3.38 -11.56
C VAL A 171 28.80 -3.00 -12.75
N CYS A 172 29.56 -3.99 -13.23
CA CYS A 172 30.15 -4.00 -14.57
C CYS A 172 29.40 -5.02 -15.41
N SER A 173 28.54 -4.58 -16.33
CA SER A 173 27.68 -5.46 -17.12
C SER A 173 28.32 -5.94 -18.43
N VAL A 174 29.48 -5.38 -18.83
CA VAL A 174 30.13 -5.69 -20.10
C VAL A 174 31.61 -6.00 -19.86
N LYS A 175 32.11 -7.08 -20.49
CA LYS A 175 33.54 -7.37 -20.50
C LYS A 175 34.31 -6.21 -21.17
N LYS A 176 35.30 -5.67 -20.49
CA LYS A 176 36.13 -4.57 -20.99
C LYS A 176 37.61 -4.91 -20.95
N ILE A 177 38.34 -4.38 -21.90
CA ILE A 177 39.80 -4.42 -21.92
C ILE A 177 40.30 -3.01 -21.54
N LEU A 178 41.03 -2.93 -20.45
CA LEU A 178 41.62 -1.67 -19.96
C LEU A 178 42.77 -1.23 -20.87
N LEU A 179 43.19 0.03 -20.81
CA LEU A 179 44.29 0.59 -21.58
C LEU A 179 45.64 -0.14 -21.33
N ASN A 180 45.76 -0.81 -20.20
CA ASN A 180 46.93 -1.63 -19.84
C ASN A 180 46.83 -3.08 -20.34
N GLY A 181 45.82 -3.41 -21.17
CA GLY A 181 45.60 -4.75 -21.72
C GLY A 181 44.90 -5.71 -20.72
N LYS A 182 44.59 -5.31 -19.50
CA LYS A 182 43.91 -6.16 -18.51
C LYS A 182 42.44 -6.28 -18.84
N GLU A 183 41.97 -7.53 -18.87
CA GLU A 183 40.53 -7.81 -19.02
C GLU A 183 39.80 -7.64 -17.68
N VAL A 184 38.64 -6.95 -17.70
CA VAL A 184 37.70 -6.85 -16.58
C VAL A 184 36.48 -7.69 -16.92
N ALA A 185 36.24 -8.72 -16.12
CA ALA A 185 35.05 -9.55 -16.25
C ALA A 185 33.80 -8.81 -15.73
N PRO A 186 32.60 -9.09 -16.24
CA PRO A 186 31.36 -8.59 -15.68
C PRO A 186 31.19 -9.01 -14.21
N THR A 187 30.64 -8.09 -13.39
CA THR A 187 30.47 -8.30 -11.94
C THR A 187 29.12 -7.78 -11.47
N GLY A 188 28.60 -8.30 -10.33
CA GLY A 188 27.41 -7.81 -9.65
C GLY A 188 26.13 -8.61 -9.90
N LYS A 189 26.10 -9.53 -10.86
CA LYS A 189 24.92 -10.36 -11.22
C LYS A 189 24.37 -11.13 -10.02
N GLU A 190 25.20 -11.93 -9.35
CA GLU A 190 24.80 -12.78 -8.24
C GLU A 190 24.19 -11.95 -7.08
N LYS A 191 24.80 -10.81 -6.78
CA LYS A 191 24.29 -9.94 -5.74
C LYS A 191 22.91 -9.38 -6.07
N ILE A 192 22.66 -8.99 -7.32
CA ILE A 192 21.34 -8.51 -7.77
C ILE A 192 20.30 -9.62 -7.66
N ILE A 193 20.61 -10.83 -8.13
CA ILE A 193 19.68 -11.97 -8.03
C ILE A 193 19.38 -12.29 -6.58
N THR A 194 20.40 -12.29 -5.71
CA THR A 194 20.19 -12.48 -4.27
C THR A 194 19.24 -11.43 -3.69
N LEU A 195 19.44 -10.15 -4.03
CA LEU A 195 18.56 -9.06 -3.56
C LEU A 195 17.12 -9.19 -4.11
N ILE A 196 16.94 -9.64 -5.35
CA ILE A 196 15.59 -9.90 -5.89
C ILE A 196 14.86 -10.95 -5.03
N ILE A 197 15.55 -12.04 -4.66
CA ILE A 197 14.97 -13.08 -3.81
C ILE A 197 14.73 -12.55 -2.38
N GLU A 198 15.69 -11.85 -1.79
CA GLU A 198 15.54 -11.23 -0.47
C GLU A 198 14.38 -10.23 -0.43
N ASN A 199 14.25 -9.40 -1.47
CA ASN A 199 13.20 -8.40 -1.58
C ASN A 199 11.80 -8.99 -1.72
N LEU A 200 11.67 -10.16 -2.38
CA LEU A 200 10.43 -10.91 -2.40
C LEU A 200 9.94 -11.21 -0.97
N TRP A 201 10.83 -11.63 -0.08
CA TRP A 201 10.52 -11.91 1.31
C TRP A 201 10.39 -10.65 2.18
N LYS A 202 11.14 -9.59 1.88
CA LYS A 202 10.94 -8.28 2.52
C LYS A 202 9.58 -7.69 2.17
N THR A 203 9.10 -7.88 0.93
CA THR A 203 7.74 -7.49 0.52
C THR A 203 6.69 -8.17 1.40
N PHE A 204 6.81 -9.48 1.64
CA PHE A 204 5.94 -10.21 2.55
C PHE A 204 5.96 -9.62 3.97
N ARG A 205 7.14 -9.33 4.50
CA ARG A 205 7.33 -8.88 5.88
C ARG A 205 6.92 -7.43 6.11
N GLU A 206 7.11 -6.57 5.13
CA GLU A 206 6.97 -5.13 5.28
C GLU A 206 5.78 -4.53 4.52
N LYS A 207 5.62 -4.92 3.26
CA LYS A 207 4.61 -4.32 2.38
C LYS A 207 3.21 -4.89 2.64
N ILE A 208 3.08 -6.19 2.88
CA ILE A 208 1.77 -6.79 3.16
C ILE A 208 1.14 -6.20 4.43
N PRO A 209 1.81 -6.19 5.61
CA PRO A 209 1.23 -5.53 6.77
C PRO A 209 0.90 -4.05 6.53
N PHE A 210 1.75 -3.33 5.80
CA PHE A 210 1.49 -1.94 5.44
C PHE A 210 0.20 -1.78 4.62
N LYS A 211 -0.02 -2.63 3.61
CA LYS A 211 -1.23 -2.61 2.79
C LYS A 211 -2.48 -2.97 3.56
N LEU A 212 -2.42 -3.96 4.46
CA LEU A 212 -3.53 -4.31 5.35
C LEU A 212 -3.98 -3.11 6.20
N TYR A 213 -3.04 -2.40 6.82
CA TYR A 213 -3.34 -1.17 7.57
C TYR A 213 -3.85 -0.05 6.67
N GLN A 214 -3.32 0.06 5.45
CA GLN A 214 -3.75 1.07 4.49
C GLN A 214 -5.21 0.85 4.06
N TYR A 215 -5.63 -0.40 3.78
CA TYR A 215 -7.01 -0.75 3.45
C TYR A 215 -7.95 -0.39 4.59
N GLU A 216 -7.64 -0.84 5.79
CA GLU A 216 -8.44 -0.55 6.98
C GLU A 216 -8.60 0.97 7.20
N ASN A 217 -7.52 1.73 7.18
CA ASN A 217 -7.57 3.17 7.38
C ASN A 217 -8.38 3.89 6.27
N ASN A 218 -8.24 3.48 5.01
CA ASN A 218 -8.99 4.08 3.91
C ASN A 218 -10.50 3.87 4.09
N GLU A 219 -10.92 2.66 4.45
CA GLU A 219 -12.32 2.34 4.74
C GLU A 219 -12.82 3.11 5.97
N TYR A 220 -12.04 3.14 7.05
CA TYR A 220 -12.37 3.92 8.25
C TYR A 220 -12.67 5.39 7.93
N TYR A 221 -11.77 6.08 7.25
CA TYR A 221 -11.97 7.50 6.91
C TYR A 221 -13.10 7.69 5.89
N GLY A 222 -13.25 6.77 4.95
CA GLY A 222 -14.34 6.77 3.98
C GLY A 222 -15.71 6.70 4.65
N TYR A 223 -15.92 5.71 5.52
CA TYR A 223 -17.18 5.53 6.23
C TYR A 223 -17.43 6.60 7.30
N ALA A 224 -16.42 7.03 8.05
CA ALA A 224 -16.53 8.14 8.99
C ALA A 224 -17.03 9.43 8.31
N THR A 225 -16.50 9.70 7.10
CA THR A 225 -16.93 10.85 6.30
C THR A 225 -18.38 10.70 5.82
N ARG A 226 -18.79 9.52 5.33
CA ARG A 226 -20.16 9.25 4.88
C ARG A 226 -21.17 9.38 6.03
N ILE A 227 -20.85 8.83 7.19
CA ILE A 227 -21.67 8.90 8.40
C ILE A 227 -21.83 10.36 8.84
N SER A 228 -20.72 11.09 8.97
CA SER A 228 -20.73 12.51 9.36
C SER A 228 -21.55 13.36 8.39
N LYS A 229 -21.44 13.10 7.07
CA LYS A 229 -22.21 13.79 6.04
C LYS A 229 -23.70 13.55 6.20
N VAL A 230 -24.12 12.29 6.36
CA VAL A 230 -25.55 11.95 6.55
C VAL A 230 -26.13 12.63 7.76
N ILE A 231 -25.42 12.63 8.90
CA ILE A 231 -25.89 13.26 10.13
C ILE A 231 -25.97 14.80 9.97
N LYS A 232 -24.95 15.43 9.34
CA LYS A 232 -24.88 16.88 9.17
C LYS A 232 -25.90 17.43 8.16
N GLU A 233 -26.10 16.75 7.04
CA GLU A 233 -27.00 17.19 5.97
C GLU A 233 -28.47 16.93 6.28
N THR A 234 -28.77 16.05 7.24
CA THR A 234 -30.16 15.78 7.61
C THR A 234 -30.71 16.90 8.49
N SER A 235 -31.82 17.49 8.05
CA SER A 235 -32.57 18.44 8.88
C SER A 235 -33.52 17.68 9.79
N PHE A 236 -33.43 17.91 11.10
CA PHE A 236 -34.34 17.37 12.11
C PHE A 236 -35.40 18.42 12.56
N LEU A 237 -35.49 19.57 11.87
CA LEU A 237 -36.47 20.58 12.12
C LEU A 237 -37.85 20.11 11.64
N PHE A 238 -38.85 20.23 12.51
CA PHE A 238 -40.27 19.93 12.22
C PHE A 238 -40.55 18.54 11.61
N HIS A 239 -39.62 17.59 11.70
CA HIS A 239 -39.76 16.28 11.05
C HIS A 239 -40.31 15.23 12.01
N LYS A 240 -41.11 14.33 11.42
CA LYS A 240 -41.67 13.16 12.10
C LYS A 240 -40.54 12.22 12.56
N ILE A 241 -40.78 11.56 13.65
CA ILE A 241 -40.03 10.48 14.32
C ILE A 241 -39.32 9.55 13.32
N LYS A 242 -40.03 9.14 12.26
CA LYS A 242 -39.51 8.25 11.21
C LYS A 242 -38.17 8.67 10.64
N LYS A 243 -37.89 9.99 10.51
CA LYS A 243 -36.64 10.46 9.91
C LYS A 243 -35.42 10.27 10.82
N VAL A 244 -35.57 10.31 12.13
CA VAL A 244 -34.50 10.03 13.10
C VAL A 244 -34.14 8.55 13.04
N PHE A 245 -35.15 7.68 12.97
CA PHE A 245 -34.96 6.25 12.79
C PHE A 245 -34.28 5.93 11.44
N ASP A 246 -34.76 6.56 10.34
CA ASP A 246 -34.17 6.35 9.01
C ASP A 246 -32.68 6.73 8.98
N VAL A 247 -32.28 7.82 9.68
CA VAL A 247 -30.86 8.21 9.81
C VAL A 247 -30.11 7.22 10.70
N GLY A 248 -30.66 6.81 11.82
CA GLY A 248 -30.08 5.79 12.70
C GLY A 248 -29.80 4.48 11.96
N ASN A 249 -30.80 3.98 11.21
CA ASN A 249 -30.66 2.79 10.41
C ASN A 249 -29.58 2.93 9.32
N ARG A 250 -29.52 4.09 8.65
CA ARG A 250 -28.47 4.34 7.64
C ARG A 250 -27.07 4.36 8.27
N VAL A 251 -26.94 4.94 9.46
CA VAL A 251 -25.67 4.92 10.20
C VAL A 251 -25.29 3.50 10.58
N SER A 252 -26.24 2.70 11.09
CA SER A 252 -26.00 1.29 11.42
C SER A 252 -25.57 0.48 10.20
N ASN A 253 -26.23 0.69 9.06
CA ASN A 253 -25.84 0.03 7.81
C ASN A 253 -24.41 0.43 7.39
N PHE A 254 -24.06 1.70 7.47
CA PHE A 254 -22.70 2.12 7.15
C PHE A 254 -21.64 1.53 8.10
N LEU A 255 -21.96 1.34 9.38
CA LEU A 255 -21.06 0.69 10.33
C LEU A 255 -20.90 -0.80 10.00
N GLN A 256 -21.97 -1.47 9.62
CA GLN A 256 -21.93 -2.86 9.17
C GLN A 256 -21.17 -2.99 7.85
N ASP A 257 -21.48 -2.16 6.86
CA ASP A 257 -20.79 -2.14 5.56
C ASP A 257 -19.27 -1.90 5.74
N TYR A 258 -18.88 -1.03 6.69
CA TYR A 258 -17.47 -0.80 7.02
C TYR A 258 -16.80 -2.06 7.57
N ASP A 259 -17.41 -2.71 8.56
CA ASP A 259 -16.88 -3.94 9.15
C ASP A 259 -16.74 -5.06 8.10
N GLU A 260 -17.76 -5.23 7.26
CA GLU A 260 -17.77 -6.23 6.19
C GLU A 260 -16.76 -5.92 5.07
N SER A 261 -16.64 -4.66 4.65
CA SER A 261 -15.69 -4.23 3.62
C SER A 261 -14.25 -4.52 4.05
N VAL A 262 -13.87 -4.08 5.27
CA VAL A 262 -12.53 -4.35 5.80
C VAL A 262 -12.25 -5.84 5.92
N ARG A 263 -13.23 -6.63 6.40
CA ARG A 263 -13.06 -8.09 6.49
C ARG A 263 -12.79 -8.72 5.14
N ASN A 264 -13.58 -8.36 4.13
CA ASN A 264 -13.47 -8.96 2.81
C ASN A 264 -12.12 -8.61 2.15
N ASP A 265 -11.70 -7.35 2.22
CA ASP A 265 -10.44 -6.89 1.62
C ASP A 265 -9.23 -7.50 2.33
N VAL A 266 -9.26 -7.54 3.67
CA VAL A 266 -8.18 -8.10 4.48
C VAL A 266 -8.12 -9.63 4.33
N ASP A 267 -9.26 -10.34 4.38
CA ASP A 267 -9.32 -11.79 4.19
C ASP A 267 -8.79 -12.18 2.79
N SER A 268 -9.18 -11.43 1.74
CA SER A 268 -8.70 -11.67 0.37
C SER A 268 -7.18 -11.52 0.30
N LEU A 269 -6.63 -10.41 0.78
CA LEU A 269 -5.19 -10.16 0.72
C LEU A 269 -4.39 -11.19 1.55
N ILE A 270 -4.89 -11.60 2.72
CA ILE A 270 -4.23 -12.61 3.55
C ILE A 270 -4.29 -14.00 2.89
N GLN A 271 -5.43 -14.36 2.30
CA GLN A 271 -5.55 -15.62 1.60
C GLN A 271 -4.59 -15.69 0.41
N GLU A 272 -4.58 -14.68 -0.45
CA GLU A 272 -3.66 -14.57 -1.58
C GLU A 272 -2.20 -14.63 -1.13
N SER A 273 -1.85 -13.87 -0.07
CA SER A 273 -0.50 -13.86 0.51
C SER A 273 -0.12 -15.24 1.02
N SER A 274 -1.00 -15.89 1.76
CA SER A 274 -0.77 -17.21 2.33
C SER A 274 -0.54 -18.23 1.23
N GLU A 275 -1.36 -18.24 0.18
CA GLU A 275 -1.22 -19.16 -0.95
C GLU A 275 0.08 -18.92 -1.73
N TYR A 276 0.38 -17.66 -2.07
CA TYR A 276 1.57 -17.29 -2.83
C TYR A 276 2.86 -17.63 -2.07
N TYR A 277 2.99 -17.17 -0.83
CA TYR A 277 4.20 -17.39 -0.04
C TYR A 277 4.31 -18.81 0.53
N HIS A 278 3.19 -19.51 0.74
CA HIS A 278 3.21 -20.93 1.10
C HIS A 278 3.79 -21.78 -0.04
N ARG A 279 3.43 -21.50 -1.28
CA ARG A 279 4.02 -22.16 -2.44
C ARG A 279 5.53 -21.92 -2.54
N LEU A 280 5.98 -20.67 -2.27
CA LEU A 280 7.41 -20.32 -2.24
C LEU A 280 8.17 -21.02 -1.12
N SER A 281 7.57 -21.17 0.05
CA SER A 281 8.21 -21.72 1.26
C SER A 281 8.14 -23.22 1.38
N LYS A 282 7.39 -23.91 0.50
CA LYS A 282 7.16 -25.36 0.56
C LYS A 282 6.73 -25.87 1.96
N LYS A 283 5.89 -25.11 2.70
CA LYS A 283 5.20 -25.45 3.98
C LYS A 283 5.53 -24.61 5.23
N TYR A 284 6.22 -23.48 5.16
CA TYR A 284 6.64 -22.75 6.36
C TYR A 284 5.70 -21.60 6.80
N LEU A 285 4.63 -21.31 6.06
CA LEU A 285 3.76 -20.18 6.33
C LEU A 285 2.32 -20.60 6.56
N ASN A 286 1.78 -20.16 7.69
CA ASN A 286 0.34 -20.20 7.97
C ASN A 286 -0.06 -18.84 8.54
N ILE A 287 -0.76 -18.02 7.73
CA ILE A 287 -1.31 -16.74 8.16
C ILE A 287 -2.81 -16.90 8.18
N SER A 288 -3.46 -16.52 9.28
CA SER A 288 -4.90 -16.55 9.41
C SER A 288 -5.41 -15.26 10.03
N TRP A 289 -6.14 -14.48 9.26
CA TRP A 289 -6.87 -13.32 9.74
C TRP A 289 -8.10 -13.71 10.56
N LYS A 290 -8.89 -14.68 10.09
CA LYS A 290 -10.08 -15.17 10.78
C LYS A 290 -9.79 -15.60 12.21
N TYR A 291 -8.71 -16.32 12.43
CA TYR A 291 -8.31 -16.77 13.76
C TYR A 291 -8.15 -15.63 14.76
N TYR A 292 -7.64 -14.47 14.32
CA TYR A 292 -7.46 -13.31 15.19
C TYR A 292 -8.71 -12.45 15.31
N TYR A 293 -9.59 -12.47 14.32
CA TYR A 293 -10.80 -11.67 14.28
C TYR A 293 -11.98 -12.34 14.99
N ASP A 294 -12.09 -13.65 14.92
CA ASP A 294 -13.14 -14.44 15.56
C ASP A 294 -12.80 -14.78 17.05
N ASP A 295 -11.84 -14.07 17.66
CA ASP A 295 -11.52 -14.19 19.08
C ASP A 295 -12.81 -13.97 19.90
N PRO A 296 -13.26 -14.94 20.72
CA PRO A 296 -14.51 -14.85 21.49
C PRO A 296 -14.53 -13.69 22.50
N HIS A 297 -13.40 -13.05 22.77
CA HIS A 297 -13.33 -11.83 23.57
C HIS A 297 -13.60 -10.54 22.78
N MET A 298 -13.80 -10.61 21.46
CA MET A 298 -14.24 -9.47 20.68
C MET A 298 -15.74 -9.23 20.91
N PRO A 299 -16.15 -8.08 21.44
CA PRO A 299 -17.57 -7.80 21.63
C PRO A 299 -18.25 -7.77 20.24
N GLN A 300 -19.14 -8.71 19.99
CA GLN A 300 -20.08 -8.57 18.88
C GLN A 300 -20.78 -7.22 19.04
N ILE A 301 -21.07 -6.53 17.93
CA ILE A 301 -21.95 -5.35 17.94
C ILE A 301 -23.28 -5.85 18.50
N SER A 302 -23.48 -5.67 19.82
CA SER A 302 -24.62 -6.29 20.48
C SER A 302 -25.89 -5.52 20.08
N LEU A 303 -26.97 -6.28 19.83
CA LEU A 303 -28.32 -5.73 19.74
C LEU A 303 -28.68 -4.81 20.93
N GLU A 304 -28.06 -5.01 22.10
CA GLU A 304 -28.18 -4.14 23.27
C GLU A 304 -27.76 -2.69 23.01
N TYR A 305 -26.72 -2.47 22.17
CA TYR A 305 -26.27 -1.14 21.85
C TYR A 305 -27.26 -0.42 20.92
N ILE A 306 -27.80 -1.15 19.94
CA ILE A 306 -28.86 -0.64 19.06
C ILE A 306 -30.12 -0.35 19.88
N ASN A 307 -30.48 -1.21 20.83
CA ASN A 307 -31.62 -1.00 21.73
C ASN A 307 -31.42 0.18 22.69
N LYS A 308 -30.20 0.42 23.17
CA LYS A 308 -29.88 1.60 23.99
C LYS A 308 -29.97 2.89 23.19
N VAL A 309 -29.48 2.91 21.96
CA VAL A 309 -29.64 4.03 21.01
C VAL A 309 -31.12 4.28 20.73
N ASN A 310 -31.91 3.22 20.52
CA ASN A 310 -33.34 3.33 20.30
C ASN A 310 -34.05 3.91 21.53
N ALA A 311 -33.70 3.50 22.74
CA ALA A 311 -34.30 4.03 23.98
C ALA A 311 -33.99 5.53 24.21
N ASP A 312 -32.76 5.95 23.93
CA ASP A 312 -32.39 7.36 24.02
C ASP A 312 -33.06 8.20 22.93
N VAL A 313 -33.22 7.64 21.73
CA VAL A 313 -33.99 8.26 20.65
C VAL A 313 -35.47 8.33 20.99
N ASP A 314 -36.07 7.30 21.59
CA ASP A 314 -37.48 7.28 22.00
C ASP A 314 -37.79 8.37 23.03
N ASN A 315 -36.90 8.60 23.99
CA ASN A 315 -37.03 9.70 24.98
C ASN A 315 -37.03 11.08 24.32
N ILE A 316 -36.14 11.29 23.34
CA ILE A 316 -36.06 12.52 22.53
C ILE A 316 -37.34 12.72 21.71
N ILE A 317 -37.87 11.64 21.16
CA ILE A 317 -39.08 11.55 20.35
C ILE A 317 -40.33 11.97 21.20
N GLU A 318 -40.48 11.41 22.39
CA GLU A 318 -41.59 11.75 23.28
C GLU A 318 -41.59 13.23 23.67
N ALA A 319 -40.39 13.80 23.91
CA ALA A 319 -40.23 15.22 24.15
C ALA A 319 -40.62 16.08 22.93
N LEU A 320 -40.31 15.64 21.70
CA LEU A 320 -40.72 16.32 20.45
C LEU A 320 -42.23 16.24 20.22
N HIS A 321 -42.89 15.11 20.52
CA HIS A 321 -44.34 14.97 20.44
C HIS A 321 -45.08 15.95 21.39
N LYS A 322 -44.61 16.09 22.63
CA LYS A 322 -45.19 17.03 23.56
C LYS A 322 -45.05 18.49 23.09
N SER A 323 -43.96 18.83 22.40
CA SER A 323 -43.76 20.18 21.85
C SER A 323 -44.60 20.43 20.59
N ASN A 324 -44.70 19.46 19.67
CA ASN A 324 -45.50 19.61 18.44
C ASN A 324 -47.00 19.76 18.79
N LYS A 325 -47.50 19.08 19.82
CA LYS A 325 -48.88 19.21 20.27
C LYS A 325 -49.18 20.62 20.80
N LYS A 326 -48.20 21.28 21.48
CA LYS A 326 -48.32 22.68 21.91
C LYS A 326 -48.33 23.63 20.72
N ILE A 327 -47.48 23.41 19.72
CA ILE A 327 -47.40 24.26 18.50
C ILE A 327 -48.69 24.13 17.68
N TYR A 328 -49.20 22.88 17.50
CA TYR A 328 -50.43 22.63 16.77
C TYR A 328 -51.64 23.32 17.41
N ASN A 329 -51.74 23.32 18.74
CA ASN A 329 -52.81 23.96 19.48
C ASN A 329 -52.72 25.50 19.40
N LEU A 330 -51.56 26.09 19.12
CA LEU A 330 -51.38 27.53 18.91
C LEU A 330 -51.85 27.99 17.51
N PHE A 331 -51.79 27.11 16.52
CA PHE A 331 -52.23 27.41 15.12
C PHE A 331 -53.76 27.33 14.94
N ILE A 332 -54.48 26.68 15.86
CA ILE A 332 -55.95 26.52 15.74
C ILE A 332 -56.71 27.72 16.34
N LYS A 333 -56.08 28.63 17.06
CA LYS A 333 -56.71 29.84 17.60
C LYS A 333 -56.52 31.01 16.66
N GLU A 334 -57.60 31.55 16.13
CA GLU A 334 -57.69 32.58 15.07
C GLU A 334 -57.16 34.00 15.42
N ASP A 335 -56.63 34.23 16.63
CA ASP A 335 -56.13 35.57 17.03
C ASP A 335 -54.62 35.65 17.03
N VAL A 336 -54.04 36.26 15.97
CA VAL A 336 -52.58 36.44 15.80
C VAL A 336 -52.13 37.66 16.65
N SER A 337 -52.08 37.49 17.97
CA SER A 337 -51.52 38.49 18.88
C SER A 337 -49.99 38.48 18.88
N LYS A 338 -49.33 39.60 19.31
CA LYS A 338 -47.85 39.66 19.47
C LYS A 338 -47.33 38.50 20.35
N GLU A 339 -48.15 38.01 21.27
CA GLU A 339 -47.85 36.92 22.19
C GLU A 339 -47.80 35.57 21.47
N VAL A 340 -48.66 35.33 20.44
CA VAL A 340 -48.64 34.16 19.60
C VAL A 340 -47.37 34.11 18.76
N ILE A 341 -46.93 35.25 18.20
CA ILE A 341 -45.69 35.36 17.44
C ILE A 341 -44.48 35.08 18.34
N LYS A 342 -44.47 35.62 19.57
CA LYS A 342 -43.38 35.37 20.55
C LYS A 342 -43.32 33.88 20.92
N ASN A 343 -44.46 33.25 21.17
CA ASN A 343 -44.55 31.83 21.50
C ASN A 343 -44.16 30.94 20.33
N LEU A 344 -44.50 31.33 19.10
CA LEU A 344 -44.09 30.63 17.87
C LEU A 344 -42.57 30.73 17.69
N LEU A 345 -41.97 31.92 17.87
CA LEU A 345 -40.52 32.11 17.78
C LEU A 345 -39.80 31.29 18.87
N PHE A 346 -40.32 31.26 20.09
CA PHE A 346 -39.78 30.45 21.18
C PHE A 346 -39.84 28.94 20.83
N ALA A 347 -40.98 28.46 20.28
CA ALA A 347 -41.15 27.09 19.86
C ALA A 347 -40.22 26.72 18.70
N ILE A 348 -39.98 27.62 17.74
CA ILE A 348 -38.99 27.46 16.67
C ILE A 348 -37.59 27.38 17.25
N MET A 349 -37.20 28.26 18.17
CA MET A 349 -35.90 28.26 18.84
C MET A 349 -35.66 26.94 19.60
N GLU A 350 -36.68 26.47 20.36
CA GLU A 350 -36.59 25.17 21.04
C GLU A 350 -36.39 23.99 20.06
N ASN A 351 -37.14 23.98 18.95
CA ASN A 351 -36.96 22.96 17.92
C ASN A 351 -35.57 23.01 17.29
N VAL A 352 -35.01 24.20 17.06
CA VAL A 352 -33.63 24.35 16.56
C VAL A 352 -32.62 23.81 17.57
N LYS A 353 -32.81 24.11 18.86
CA LYS A 353 -31.94 23.61 19.95
C LYS A 353 -31.99 22.09 20.02
N ARG A 354 -33.18 21.49 20.03
CA ARG A 354 -33.38 20.04 20.06
C ARG A 354 -32.82 19.35 18.83
N SER A 355 -33.01 19.93 17.64
CA SER A 355 -32.39 19.42 16.40
C SER A 355 -30.88 19.37 16.51
N LYS A 356 -30.23 20.33 17.14
CA LYS A 356 -28.79 20.34 17.43
C LYS A 356 -28.40 19.23 18.41
N GLU A 357 -29.20 19.05 19.47
CA GLU A 357 -28.96 18.00 20.47
C GLU A 357 -29.07 16.59 19.88
N ILE A 358 -30.13 16.32 19.09
CA ILE A 358 -30.28 15.06 18.36
C ILE A 358 -29.07 14.78 17.47
N ARG A 359 -28.65 15.78 16.68
CA ARG A 359 -27.49 15.65 15.80
C ARG A 359 -26.22 15.35 16.59
N LYS A 360 -25.97 16.09 17.67
CA LYS A 360 -24.80 15.88 18.53
C LYS A 360 -24.80 14.48 19.18
N THR A 361 -25.95 13.99 19.60
CA THR A 361 -26.09 12.66 20.20
C THR A 361 -25.82 11.56 19.16
N LEU A 362 -26.44 11.64 17.97
CA LEU A 362 -26.21 10.69 16.89
C LEU A 362 -24.75 10.69 16.43
N ASP A 363 -24.14 11.86 16.28
CA ASP A 363 -22.73 12.01 15.90
C ASP A 363 -21.80 11.40 16.97
N GLY A 364 -22.08 11.65 18.25
CA GLY A 364 -21.31 11.08 19.36
C GLY A 364 -21.38 9.55 19.42
N ILE A 365 -22.59 8.98 19.21
CA ILE A 365 -22.79 7.53 19.19
C ILE A 365 -22.09 6.91 17.98
N ALA A 366 -22.30 7.47 16.78
CA ALA A 366 -21.72 6.96 15.55
C ALA A 366 -20.18 7.00 15.60
N ASN A 367 -19.61 8.11 16.09
CA ASN A 367 -18.16 8.26 16.24
C ASN A 367 -17.59 7.24 17.24
N LYS A 368 -18.29 6.99 18.35
CA LYS A 368 -17.85 5.99 19.32
C LYS A 368 -17.84 4.58 18.68
N GLN A 369 -18.91 4.21 17.98
CA GLN A 369 -19.04 2.90 17.37
C GLN A 369 -18.01 2.65 16.27
N ILE A 370 -17.79 3.63 15.36
CA ILE A 370 -16.83 3.46 14.28
C ILE A 370 -15.39 3.34 14.82
N VAL A 371 -15.05 4.07 15.88
CA VAL A 371 -13.76 3.96 16.58
C VAL A 371 -13.61 2.57 17.23
N GLU A 372 -14.65 2.04 17.88
CA GLU A 372 -14.62 0.70 18.49
C GLU A 372 -14.42 -0.40 17.42
N ILE A 373 -15.01 -0.27 16.24
CA ILE A 373 -14.80 -1.19 15.11
C ILE A 373 -13.36 -1.05 14.59
N HIS A 374 -12.91 0.18 14.36
CA HIS A 374 -11.54 0.49 13.94
C HIS A 374 -10.49 -0.12 14.89
N ASP A 375 -10.62 0.11 16.19
CA ASP A 375 -9.70 -0.42 17.21
C ASP A 375 -9.65 -1.96 17.20
N ARG A 376 -10.77 -2.63 16.96
CA ARG A 376 -10.83 -4.09 16.80
C ARG A 376 -10.04 -4.56 15.59
N HIS A 377 -10.24 -3.92 14.43
CA HIS A 377 -9.50 -4.22 13.21
C HIS A 377 -8.00 -4.00 13.41
N ILE A 378 -7.60 -2.85 13.96
CA ILE A 378 -6.19 -2.52 14.22
C ILE A 378 -5.55 -3.55 15.17
N ASN A 379 -6.25 -3.97 16.22
CA ASN A 379 -5.74 -4.99 17.15
C ASN A 379 -5.56 -6.35 16.48
N ALA A 380 -6.48 -6.75 15.61
CA ALA A 380 -6.37 -7.99 14.86
C ALA A 380 -5.22 -7.92 13.83
N LEU A 381 -5.09 -6.81 13.09
CA LEU A 381 -3.99 -6.58 12.15
C LEU A 381 -2.63 -6.55 12.84
N ARG A 382 -2.56 -6.05 14.08
CA ARG A 382 -1.33 -6.10 14.88
C ARG A 382 -0.90 -7.54 15.13
N LYS A 383 -1.81 -8.43 15.51
CA LYS A 383 -1.51 -9.85 15.70
C LYS A 383 -1.07 -10.55 14.40
N VAL A 384 -1.70 -10.20 13.26
CA VAL A 384 -1.27 -10.68 11.94
C VAL A 384 0.15 -10.24 11.64
N LYS A 385 0.47 -8.96 11.87
CA LYS A 385 1.82 -8.42 11.68
C LYS A 385 2.85 -9.12 12.57
N GLU A 386 2.56 -9.31 13.86
CA GLU A 386 3.42 -10.04 14.81
C GLU A 386 3.66 -11.48 14.34
N ASN A 387 2.65 -12.15 13.80
CA ASN A 387 2.79 -13.49 13.24
C ASN A 387 3.71 -13.51 12.01
N ILE A 388 3.56 -12.54 11.11
CA ILE A 388 4.45 -12.38 9.95
C ILE A 388 5.89 -12.11 10.39
N GLU A 389 6.10 -11.22 11.37
CA GLU A 389 7.43 -10.89 11.91
C GLU A 389 8.10 -12.08 12.63
N ALA A 390 7.32 -12.91 13.31
CA ALA A 390 7.80 -14.13 13.96
C ALA A 390 8.20 -15.23 12.96
N THR A 391 7.81 -15.11 11.71
CA THR A 391 8.17 -16.06 10.66
C THR A 391 9.67 -15.96 10.33
N ASN A 392 10.41 -17.07 10.46
CA ASN A 392 11.84 -17.10 10.13
C ASN A 392 12.03 -17.14 8.61
N ILE A 393 12.02 -15.95 8.00
CA ILE A 393 12.17 -15.76 6.56
C ILE A 393 13.52 -16.27 6.05
N GLU A 394 14.60 -16.14 6.84
CA GLU A 394 15.93 -16.59 6.45
C GLU A 394 15.96 -18.09 6.13
N LYS A 395 15.23 -18.91 6.87
CA LYS A 395 15.09 -20.34 6.54
C LYS A 395 14.35 -20.60 5.24
N CYS A 396 13.48 -19.67 4.82
CA CYS A 396 12.68 -19.83 3.61
C CYS A 396 13.51 -19.61 2.34
N TYR A 397 14.41 -18.62 2.34
CA TYR A 397 15.22 -18.31 1.13
C TYR A 397 16.60 -18.96 1.12
N THR A 398 17.22 -19.24 2.28
CA THR A 398 18.52 -19.95 2.34
C THR A 398 18.41 -21.28 1.63
N LYS A 399 17.31 -21.99 1.78
CA LYS A 399 17.07 -23.26 1.10
C LYS A 399 16.91 -23.12 -0.43
N GLN A 400 16.36 -22.01 -0.91
CA GLN A 400 16.28 -21.71 -2.35
C GLN A 400 17.66 -21.40 -2.94
N LEU A 401 18.55 -20.76 -2.18
CA LEU A 401 19.93 -20.45 -2.58
C LEU A 401 20.86 -21.67 -2.48
N GLU A 402 20.62 -22.58 -1.52
CA GLU A 402 21.40 -23.81 -1.35
C GLU A 402 21.12 -24.84 -2.43
N LEU A 403 19.89 -24.93 -2.94
CA LEU A 403 19.55 -25.84 -4.04
C LEU A 403 20.33 -25.56 -5.33
N LYS A 404 20.81 -24.32 -5.55
CA LYS A 404 21.64 -23.96 -6.71
C LYS A 404 23.14 -24.20 -6.53
N LYS A 405 23.65 -24.25 -5.32
CA LYS A 405 25.07 -24.60 -5.09
C LYS A 405 25.34 -26.09 -5.32
N GLY A 406 24.30 -26.93 -5.29
CA GLY A 406 24.38 -28.36 -5.56
C GLY A 406 24.33 -28.75 -7.03
N ASP A 407 23.75 -27.91 -7.91
CA ASP A 407 23.60 -28.20 -9.33
C ASP A 407 24.72 -27.60 -10.22
N SER A 408 25.71 -26.97 -9.60
CA SER A 408 26.88 -26.37 -10.28
C SER A 408 28.22 -27.12 -10.02
N LEU A 409 28.13 -28.42 -9.67
CA LEU A 409 29.30 -29.34 -9.58
C LEU A 409 29.28 -30.38 -10.71
#